data_179b5e736a812bc375a6cc403732765f
#
_entry.id   179b5e736a812bc375a6cc403732765f
#
_cell.length_a   1.000
_cell.length_b   1.000
_cell.length_c   1.000
_cell.angle_alpha   90.00
_cell.angle_beta   90.00
_cell.angle_gamma   90.00
#
_symmetry.space_group_name_H-M   'P 1'
#
loop_
_entity.id
_entity.type
_entity.pdbx_description
1 polymer ?
#
loop_
_entity_poly.entity_id
_entity_poly.type
_entity_poly.pdbx_seq_one_letter_code
_entity_poly.pdbx_strand_id
1 'polypeptide(L)'
;MKKIISILLAAAMVLAFAACGNNSGNNGGNDAAVTDPLEVLNKVWSALPEDYKFPAAGGDNNNAVEDKPGKFDISDADNLDYMLSFPADSTTLIDSAASISHMMNMNTFTCGAYHVKNAADAKTLAQSLRDSIQSRQWMCGFPDKLVVITINEVVVAMYGDEELINSFRDTLTASYPAAVIDFDEAIQ
;
A
#
# COMPACT_ATOMS: atom_id res chain seq x y z
N MET A 1 -45.44 -46.51 38.65
CA MET A 1 -45.15 -47.88 38.16
C MET A 1 -44.18 -47.81 37.03
N LYS A 2 -43.05 -48.44 37.19
CA LYS A 2 -42.14 -49.02 36.21
C LYS A 2 -41.49 -48.07 35.22
N LYS A 3 -40.21 -47.69 35.38
CA LYS A 3 -38.98 -48.37 34.88
C LYS A 3 -38.99 -48.39 33.35
N ILE A 4 -37.95 -47.85 32.63
CA ILE A 4 -36.66 -48.54 32.41
C ILE A 4 -35.66 -47.54 31.83
N ILE A 5 -34.50 -47.60 32.31
CA ILE A 5 -33.22 -47.15 31.84
C ILE A 5 -32.87 -47.78 30.47
N SER A 6 -32.32 -47.04 29.54
CA SER A 6 -31.48 -47.63 28.51
C SER A 6 -30.33 -46.69 28.14
N ILE A 7 -29.20 -47.09 28.61
CA ILE A 7 -27.85 -46.71 28.18
C ILE A 7 -27.62 -47.35 26.81
N LEU A 8 -27.17 -46.57 25.83
CA LEU A 8 -26.51 -47.11 24.64
C LEU A 8 -25.37 -46.22 24.20
N LEU A 9 -24.26 -46.73 24.47
CA LEU A 9 -22.91 -46.66 23.96
C LEU A 9 -22.91 -46.81 22.41
N ALA A 10 -22.27 -45.93 21.70
CA ALA A 10 -21.70 -46.23 20.37
C ALA A 10 -20.76 -45.14 19.98
N ALA A 11 -19.52 -45.36 20.10
CA ALA A 11 -18.57 -45.76 19.07
C ALA A 11 -18.11 -44.58 18.18
N ALA A 12 -16.91 -44.15 18.49
CA ALA A 12 -16.03 -43.35 17.64
C ALA A 12 -15.84 -44.02 16.26
N MET A 13 -16.11 -43.32 15.18
CA MET A 13 -15.54 -43.64 13.87
C MET A 13 -14.67 -42.45 13.41
N VAL A 14 -13.39 -42.67 13.58
CA VAL A 14 -12.34 -41.93 12.89
C VAL A 14 -12.35 -42.39 11.45
N LEU A 15 -12.77 -41.53 10.55
CA LEU A 15 -12.54 -41.69 9.10
C LEU A 15 -11.54 -40.64 8.67
N ALA A 16 -10.30 -41.08 8.55
CA ALA A 16 -9.25 -40.38 7.81
C ALA A 16 -9.60 -40.41 6.34
N PHE A 17 -9.96 -39.29 5.77
CA PHE A 17 -9.92 -39.08 4.33
C PHE A 17 -8.68 -38.28 3.98
N ALA A 18 -7.66 -38.98 3.52
CA ALA A 18 -6.63 -38.40 2.69
C ALA A 18 -7.24 -38.16 1.29
N ALA A 19 -7.49 -36.93 0.95
CA ALA A 19 -7.77 -36.51 -0.41
C ALA A 19 -6.81 -35.37 -0.75
N CYS A 20 -5.78 -35.68 -1.52
CA CYS A 20 -5.11 -34.71 -2.35
C CYS A 20 -6.11 -34.14 -3.35
N GLY A 21 -6.34 -32.86 -3.27
CA GLY A 21 -7.20 -32.13 -4.21
C GLY A 21 -6.87 -30.65 -4.10
N ASN A 22 -6.10 -30.21 -5.08
CA ASN A 22 -5.80 -28.83 -5.41
C ASN A 22 -7.11 -28.00 -5.43
N ASN A 23 -7.26 -26.98 -4.61
CA ASN A 23 -7.77 -25.67 -5.02
C ASN A 23 -7.94 -24.67 -3.87
N SER A 24 -7.40 -23.50 -4.06
CA SER A 24 -7.85 -22.15 -3.70
C SER A 24 -8.96 -22.03 -2.65
N GLY A 25 -8.63 -21.38 -1.55
CA GLY A 25 -9.60 -20.87 -0.60
C GLY A 25 -9.03 -20.87 0.82
N ASN A 26 -7.95 -20.17 1.07
CA ASN A 26 -7.43 -20.02 2.41
C ASN A 26 -7.75 -18.61 2.94
N ASN A 27 -8.94 -18.47 3.54
CA ASN A 27 -9.21 -17.44 4.52
C ASN A 27 -8.68 -17.93 5.88
N GLY A 28 -7.41 -17.77 6.10
CA GLY A 28 -6.75 -17.94 7.37
C GLY A 28 -5.63 -16.91 7.42
N GLY A 29 -5.80 -15.88 8.25
CA GLY A 29 -4.83 -14.81 8.40
C GLY A 29 -3.46 -15.35 8.79
N ASN A 30 -2.62 -15.57 7.81
CA ASN A 30 -1.19 -15.42 7.91
C ASN A 30 -0.93 -14.01 7.41
N ASP A 31 -0.54 -13.11 8.31
CA ASP A 31 0.10 -11.86 7.95
C ASP A 31 1.45 -12.20 7.30
N ALA A 32 1.40 -12.60 6.03
CA ALA A 32 2.59 -12.64 5.21
C ALA A 32 3.12 -11.20 5.16
N ALA A 33 4.40 -11.02 5.44
CA ALA A 33 5.01 -9.71 5.40
C ALA A 33 4.72 -9.06 4.05
N VAL A 34 4.16 -7.85 4.07
CA VAL A 34 3.88 -7.07 2.86
C VAL A 34 5.21 -6.53 2.35
N THR A 35 5.65 -6.99 1.20
CA THR A 35 6.96 -6.66 0.62
C THR A 35 6.90 -6.15 -0.82
N ASP A 36 5.77 -6.27 -1.53
CA ASP A 36 5.64 -5.78 -2.91
C ASP A 36 4.87 -4.45 -2.96
N PRO A 37 5.56 -3.32 -3.24
CA PRO A 37 4.92 -2.00 -3.37
C PRO A 37 3.82 -1.95 -4.42
N LEU A 38 3.99 -2.66 -5.54
CA LEU A 38 2.99 -2.67 -6.61
C LEU A 38 1.73 -3.42 -6.19
N GLU A 39 1.86 -4.53 -5.47
CA GLU A 39 0.71 -5.25 -4.93
C GLU A 39 -0.08 -4.39 -3.94
N VAL A 40 0.62 -3.64 -3.08
CA VAL A 40 -0.01 -2.68 -2.15
C VAL A 40 -0.87 -1.69 -2.91
N LEU A 41 -0.28 -0.97 -3.87
CA LEU A 41 -1.00 0.05 -4.62
C LEU A 41 -2.15 -0.53 -5.47
N ASN A 42 -1.96 -1.68 -6.11
CA ASN A 42 -3.01 -2.35 -6.89
C ASN A 42 -4.20 -2.74 -6.04
N LYS A 43 -3.97 -3.27 -4.82
CA LYS A 43 -5.04 -3.64 -3.90
C LYS A 43 -5.84 -2.42 -3.47
N VAL A 44 -5.16 -1.33 -3.10
CA VAL A 44 -5.81 -0.08 -2.70
C VAL A 44 -6.56 0.53 -3.87
N TRP A 45 -5.95 0.64 -5.06
CA TRP A 45 -6.58 1.18 -6.26
C TRP A 45 -7.83 0.40 -6.65
N SER A 46 -7.78 -0.93 -6.55
CA SER A 46 -8.94 -1.79 -6.86
C SER A 46 -10.09 -1.64 -5.86
N ALA A 47 -9.77 -1.34 -4.60
CA ALA A 47 -10.76 -1.15 -3.53
C ALA A 47 -11.26 0.29 -3.41
N LEU A 48 -10.59 1.26 -4.06
CA LEU A 48 -10.97 2.67 -4.03
C LEU A 48 -12.37 2.85 -4.63
N PRO A 49 -13.30 3.58 -3.96
CA PRO A 49 -14.63 3.85 -4.49
C PRO A 49 -14.58 4.56 -5.86
N GLU A 50 -15.50 4.23 -6.75
CA GLU A 50 -15.50 4.77 -8.11
C GLU A 50 -15.59 6.30 -8.17
N ASP A 51 -16.28 6.92 -7.22
CA ASP A 51 -16.40 8.39 -7.12
C ASP A 51 -15.05 9.09 -6.85
N TYR A 52 -14.05 8.35 -6.35
CA TYR A 52 -12.69 8.85 -6.09
C TYR A 52 -11.67 8.36 -7.12
N LYS A 53 -12.09 7.60 -8.12
CA LYS A 53 -11.23 7.23 -9.24
C LYS A 53 -11.00 8.44 -10.15
N PHE A 54 -9.78 8.55 -10.64
CA PHE A 54 -9.35 9.64 -11.52
C PHE A 54 -8.56 9.06 -12.71
N PRO A 55 -8.39 9.82 -13.80
CA PRO A 55 -7.45 9.43 -14.86
C PRO A 55 -6.05 9.28 -14.28
N ALA A 56 -5.58 8.04 -14.15
CA ALA A 56 -4.36 7.70 -13.44
C ALA A 56 -3.25 7.25 -14.38
N ALA A 57 -2.00 7.53 -14.00
CA ALA A 57 -0.81 6.93 -14.58
C ALA A 57 0.08 6.39 -13.46
N GLY A 58 0.52 5.14 -13.60
CA GLY A 58 1.50 4.52 -12.70
C GLY A 58 2.82 4.29 -13.40
N GLY A 59 3.85 3.95 -12.62
CA GLY A 59 5.19 3.74 -13.11
C GLY A 59 6.00 5.01 -13.25
N ASP A 60 7.05 4.95 -14.04
CA ASP A 60 7.97 6.06 -14.30
C ASP A 60 7.84 6.60 -15.74
N ASN A 61 8.61 7.64 -16.07
CA ASN A 61 8.57 8.27 -17.39
C ASN A 61 8.87 7.32 -18.56
N ASN A 62 9.61 6.23 -18.33
CA ASN A 62 10.00 5.28 -19.37
C ASN A 62 9.06 4.07 -19.42
N ASN A 63 8.35 3.78 -18.32
CA ASN A 63 7.52 2.61 -18.12
C ASN A 63 6.14 2.99 -17.59
N ALA A 64 5.52 4.02 -18.17
CA ALA A 64 4.20 4.49 -17.76
C ALA A 64 3.12 3.45 -18.06
N VAL A 65 2.19 3.29 -17.11
CA VAL A 65 1.04 2.39 -17.20
C VAL A 65 -0.23 3.20 -17.00
N GLU A 66 -1.16 3.16 -17.96
CA GLU A 66 -2.41 3.90 -17.89
C GLU A 66 -3.43 3.25 -16.95
N ASP A 67 -4.21 4.09 -16.27
CA ASP A 67 -5.39 3.76 -15.43
C ASP A 67 -5.13 2.81 -14.25
N LYS A 68 -3.88 2.62 -13.85
CA LYS A 68 -3.51 1.77 -12.71
C LYS A 68 -2.11 2.06 -12.17
N PRO A 69 -1.76 1.57 -10.95
CA PRO A 69 -0.39 1.61 -10.45
C PRO A 69 0.60 0.86 -11.35
N GLY A 70 1.84 1.33 -11.37
CA GLY A 70 2.94 0.73 -12.13
C GLY A 70 4.23 0.62 -11.31
N LYS A 71 5.10 -0.30 -11.70
CA LYS A 71 6.46 -0.38 -11.13
C LYS A 71 7.25 0.87 -11.49
N PHE A 72 8.04 1.34 -10.54
CA PHE A 72 8.92 2.49 -10.71
C PHE A 72 10.38 2.04 -10.76
N ASP A 73 11.13 2.48 -11.75
CA ASP A 73 12.57 2.22 -11.84
C ASP A 73 13.32 3.09 -10.82
N ILE A 74 13.94 2.46 -9.84
CA ILE A 74 14.68 3.13 -8.76
C ILE A 74 16.15 3.41 -9.11
N SER A 75 16.62 3.06 -10.29
CA SER A 75 18.00 3.28 -10.72
C SER A 75 18.28 4.75 -11.06
N ASP A 76 17.24 5.53 -11.34
CA ASP A 76 17.29 6.96 -11.65
C ASP A 76 16.77 7.79 -10.47
N ALA A 77 17.70 8.29 -9.66
CA ALA A 77 17.39 9.09 -8.47
C ALA A 77 16.74 10.44 -8.81
N ASP A 78 17.10 11.05 -9.94
CA ASP A 78 16.54 12.33 -10.39
C ASP A 78 15.07 12.15 -10.77
N ASN A 79 14.74 11.01 -11.40
CA ASN A 79 13.37 10.68 -11.77
C ASN A 79 12.50 10.36 -10.51
N LEU A 80 13.07 9.67 -9.52
CA LEU A 80 12.42 9.45 -8.22
C LEU A 80 12.10 10.78 -7.51
N ASP A 81 13.04 11.71 -7.44
CA ASP A 81 12.80 13.03 -6.85
C ASP A 81 11.78 13.82 -7.67
N TYR A 82 11.96 13.89 -8.98
CA TYR A 82 11.08 14.67 -9.84
C TYR A 82 9.61 14.22 -9.77
N MET A 83 9.36 12.91 -9.90
CA MET A 83 8.01 12.39 -9.99
C MET A 83 7.37 12.14 -8.61
N LEU A 84 8.15 11.72 -7.61
CA LEU A 84 7.61 11.21 -6.34
C LEU A 84 8.05 12.04 -5.13
N SER A 85 8.80 13.11 -5.33
CA SER A 85 9.43 13.87 -4.24
C SER A 85 10.28 12.98 -3.31
N PHE A 86 10.86 11.92 -3.88
CA PHE A 86 11.67 10.97 -3.13
C PHE A 86 13.05 11.55 -2.84
N PRO A 87 13.53 11.57 -1.58
CA PRO A 87 14.82 12.15 -1.24
C PRO A 87 15.98 11.31 -1.79
N ALA A 88 16.85 11.92 -2.61
CA ALA A 88 17.96 11.24 -3.29
C ALA A 88 18.87 10.45 -2.34
N ASP A 89 19.11 10.99 -1.14
CA ASP A 89 19.97 10.34 -0.12
C ASP A 89 19.37 9.05 0.45
N SER A 90 18.06 8.82 0.24
CA SER A 90 17.35 7.64 0.74
C SER A 90 17.28 6.48 -0.27
N THR A 91 17.80 6.65 -1.49
CA THR A 91 17.75 5.62 -2.55
C THR A 91 18.43 4.30 -2.14
N THR A 92 19.45 4.38 -1.29
CA THR A 92 20.17 3.20 -0.78
C THR A 92 19.34 2.35 0.19
N LEU A 93 18.27 2.90 0.78
CA LEU A 93 17.41 2.23 1.75
C LEU A 93 16.40 1.28 1.10
N ILE A 94 16.07 1.51 -0.18
CA ILE A 94 15.02 0.78 -0.90
C ILE A 94 15.59 -0.17 -1.95
N ASP A 95 14.83 -1.18 -2.34
CA ASP A 95 15.16 -2.11 -3.43
C ASP A 95 14.06 -2.22 -4.49
N SER A 96 12.86 -1.73 -4.21
CA SER A 96 11.78 -1.65 -5.17
C SER A 96 10.82 -0.51 -4.87
N ALA A 97 10.13 -0.03 -5.91
CA ALA A 97 9.12 1.00 -5.80
C ALA A 97 7.99 0.81 -6.83
N ALA A 98 6.86 1.40 -6.52
CA ALA A 98 5.71 1.55 -7.41
C ALA A 98 5.07 2.92 -7.22
N SER A 99 4.33 3.39 -8.22
CA SER A 99 3.67 4.68 -8.17
C SER A 99 2.28 4.66 -8.80
N ILE A 100 1.50 5.64 -8.44
CA ILE A 100 0.28 6.08 -9.14
C ILE A 100 0.12 7.58 -8.94
N SER A 101 -0.20 8.30 -10.02
CA SER A 101 -0.43 9.74 -9.99
C SER A 101 -1.58 10.15 -10.88
N HIS A 102 -2.13 11.34 -10.63
CA HIS A 102 -3.16 11.92 -11.48
C HIS A 102 -2.53 12.36 -12.82
N MET A 103 -3.03 11.80 -13.93
CA MET A 103 -2.45 11.98 -15.28
C MET A 103 -2.41 13.45 -15.72
N MET A 104 -3.42 14.25 -15.36
CA MET A 104 -3.52 15.65 -15.81
C MET A 104 -2.69 16.62 -14.98
N ASN A 105 -2.53 16.35 -13.68
CA ASN A 105 -1.74 17.17 -12.76
C ASN A 105 -1.31 16.34 -11.55
N MET A 106 -0.03 16.04 -11.46
CA MET A 106 0.55 15.24 -10.38
C MET A 106 0.35 15.88 -8.99
N ASN A 107 0.25 17.23 -8.91
CA ASN A 107 -0.01 17.90 -7.64
C ASN A 107 -1.44 17.67 -7.12
N THR A 108 -2.37 17.20 -7.97
CA THR A 108 -3.72 16.79 -7.54
C THR A 108 -3.69 15.46 -6.80
N PHE A 109 -2.85 14.52 -7.22
CA PHE A 109 -2.59 13.26 -6.52
C PHE A 109 -1.30 12.63 -7.01
N THR A 110 -0.41 12.33 -6.10
CA THR A 110 0.77 11.49 -6.31
C THR A 110 0.93 10.56 -5.12
N CYS A 111 1.19 9.29 -5.41
CA CYS A 111 1.46 8.27 -4.42
C CYS A 111 2.62 7.39 -4.88
N GLY A 112 3.65 7.27 -4.04
CA GLY A 112 4.75 6.33 -4.16
C GLY A 112 4.71 5.30 -3.05
N ALA A 113 4.97 4.05 -3.37
CA ALA A 113 5.17 2.96 -2.41
C ALA A 113 6.58 2.39 -2.58
N TYR A 114 7.27 2.12 -1.48
CA TYR A 114 8.69 1.78 -1.45
C TYR A 114 8.94 0.61 -0.50
N HIS A 115 9.61 -0.44 -0.97
CA HIS A 115 10.07 -1.52 -0.09
C HIS A 115 11.46 -1.19 0.47
N VAL A 116 11.58 -1.22 1.80
CA VAL A 116 12.87 -1.01 2.47
C VAL A 116 13.64 -2.31 2.58
N LYS A 117 14.95 -2.26 2.35
CA LYS A 117 15.84 -3.42 2.48
C LYS A 117 15.92 -3.97 3.90
N ASN A 118 15.70 -3.10 4.89
CA ASN A 118 15.66 -3.47 6.30
C ASN A 118 14.44 -2.80 6.95
N ALA A 119 13.61 -3.56 7.64
CA ALA A 119 12.43 -3.04 8.33
C ALA A 119 12.75 -1.90 9.34
N ALA A 120 13.97 -1.91 9.93
CA ALA A 120 14.40 -0.86 10.84
C ALA A 120 14.55 0.52 10.18
N ASP A 121 14.71 0.58 8.84
CA ASP A 121 14.90 1.82 8.09
C ASP A 121 13.56 2.47 7.69
N ALA A 122 12.42 1.77 7.88
CA ALA A 122 11.11 2.27 7.47
C ALA A 122 10.77 3.64 8.09
N LYS A 123 11.02 3.81 9.40
CA LYS A 123 10.77 5.10 10.07
C LYS A 123 11.69 6.22 9.57
N THR A 124 12.94 5.89 9.28
CA THR A 124 13.89 6.86 8.72
C THR A 124 13.43 7.30 7.34
N LEU A 125 13.01 6.35 6.50
CA LEU A 125 12.47 6.65 5.18
C LEU A 125 11.19 7.48 5.26
N ALA A 126 10.25 7.11 6.16
CA ALA A 126 9.01 7.84 6.36
C ALA A 126 9.25 9.32 6.74
N GLN A 127 10.18 9.58 7.65
CA GLN A 127 10.57 10.94 8.01
C GLN A 127 11.21 11.68 6.83
N SER A 128 12.13 11.05 6.10
CA SER A 128 12.80 11.66 4.96
C SER A 128 11.82 12.02 3.84
N LEU A 129 10.84 11.15 3.55
CA LEU A 129 9.77 11.40 2.58
C LEU A 129 8.90 12.59 2.99
N ARG A 130 8.47 12.60 4.26
CA ARG A 130 7.70 13.72 4.83
C ARG A 130 8.45 15.05 4.66
N ASP A 131 9.72 15.08 5.05
CA ASP A 131 10.52 16.31 5.00
C ASP A 131 10.80 16.76 3.56
N SER A 132 11.03 15.82 2.65
CA SER A 132 11.18 16.12 1.22
C SER A 132 9.91 16.74 0.62
N ILE A 133 8.73 16.16 0.88
CA ILE A 133 7.46 16.68 0.40
C ILE A 133 7.17 18.06 0.99
N GLN A 134 7.37 18.26 2.28
CA GLN A 134 7.14 19.56 2.95
C GLN A 134 8.08 20.67 2.45
N SER A 135 9.31 20.35 2.10
CA SER A 135 10.29 21.34 1.64
C SER A 135 10.24 21.64 0.16
N ARG A 136 9.40 20.92 -0.60
CA ARG A 136 9.33 21.06 -2.06
C ARG A 136 8.75 22.40 -2.46
N GLN A 137 9.38 23.02 -3.46
CA GLN A 137 8.82 24.21 -4.10
C GLN A 137 7.80 23.79 -5.17
N TRP A 138 6.54 24.00 -4.87
CA TRP A 138 5.44 23.62 -5.76
C TRP A 138 5.25 24.63 -6.89
N MET A 139 5.10 24.11 -8.12
CA MET A 139 4.80 24.91 -9.31
C MET A 139 3.54 24.32 -9.98
N CYS A 140 2.71 25.17 -10.61
CA CYS A 140 1.49 24.76 -11.32
C CYS A 140 0.41 24.09 -10.44
N GLY A 141 0.28 24.52 -9.20
CA GLY A 141 -0.66 24.02 -8.21
C GLY A 141 0.04 23.71 -6.89
N PHE A 142 -0.70 23.78 -5.81
CA PHE A 142 -0.20 23.52 -4.47
C PHE A 142 -1.00 22.35 -3.90
N PRO A 143 -0.39 21.23 -3.55
CA PRO A 143 -1.11 20.12 -2.89
C PRO A 143 -1.49 20.52 -1.47
N ASP A 144 -2.68 20.10 -1.03
CA ASP A 144 -3.24 20.48 0.28
C ASP A 144 -2.61 19.68 1.40
N LYS A 145 -2.34 18.41 1.15
CA LYS A 145 -2.07 17.43 2.19
C LYS A 145 -1.04 16.38 1.79
N LEU A 146 -0.27 15.92 2.77
CA LEU A 146 0.55 14.71 2.67
C LEU A 146 0.14 13.68 3.73
N VAL A 147 0.33 12.41 3.38
CA VAL A 147 0.22 11.27 4.29
C VAL A 147 1.36 10.30 4.04
N VAL A 148 2.00 9.81 5.10
CA VAL A 148 2.99 8.74 5.03
C VAL A 148 2.56 7.60 5.94
N ILE A 149 2.56 6.39 5.41
CA ILE A 149 2.09 5.17 6.07
C ILE A 149 3.11 4.06 5.92
N THR A 150 3.41 3.36 7.01
CA THR A 150 4.24 2.15 6.99
C THR A 150 3.36 0.90 7.11
N ILE A 151 3.60 -0.09 6.23
CA ILE A 151 2.98 -1.41 6.26
C ILE A 151 4.11 -2.44 6.24
N ASN A 152 4.50 -2.98 7.39
CA ASN A 152 5.64 -3.88 7.53
C ASN A 152 6.92 -3.25 6.93
N GLU A 153 7.38 -3.75 5.77
CA GLU A 153 8.58 -3.29 5.07
C GLU A 153 8.27 -2.37 3.89
N VAL A 154 7.00 -1.97 3.70
CA VAL A 154 6.59 -1.02 2.66
C VAL A 154 6.22 0.31 3.28
N VAL A 155 6.84 1.39 2.81
CA VAL A 155 6.49 2.77 3.15
C VAL A 155 5.74 3.38 1.97
N VAL A 156 4.56 3.93 2.23
CA VAL A 156 3.72 4.60 1.24
C VAL A 156 3.66 6.08 1.57
N ALA A 157 4.06 6.93 0.64
CA ALA A 157 3.94 8.38 0.76
C ALA A 157 3.02 8.92 -0.33
N MET A 158 2.09 9.78 0.04
CA MET A 158 1.16 10.40 -0.90
C MET A 158 0.94 11.88 -0.57
N TYR A 159 0.67 12.66 -1.60
CA TYR A 159 0.32 14.08 -1.47
C TYR A 159 -0.63 14.52 -2.59
N GLY A 160 -1.42 15.55 -2.33
CA GLY A 160 -2.36 16.09 -3.29
C GLY A 160 -3.56 16.78 -2.66
N ASP A 161 -4.68 16.74 -3.38
CA ASP A 161 -5.99 17.21 -2.93
C ASP A 161 -6.45 16.44 -1.68
N GLU A 162 -6.90 17.17 -0.67
CA GLU A 162 -7.21 16.57 0.63
C GLU A 162 -8.27 15.47 0.56
N GLU A 163 -9.28 15.62 -0.29
CA GLU A 163 -10.37 14.65 -0.41
C GLU A 163 -9.88 13.34 -1.02
N LEU A 164 -9.07 13.41 -2.08
CA LEU A 164 -8.46 12.25 -2.73
C LEU A 164 -7.48 11.54 -1.79
N ILE A 165 -6.63 12.30 -1.10
CA ILE A 165 -5.66 11.77 -0.14
C ILE A 165 -6.36 11.06 1.02
N ASN A 166 -7.41 11.66 1.58
CA ASN A 166 -8.18 11.05 2.67
C ASN A 166 -8.84 9.74 2.22
N SER A 167 -9.47 9.72 1.04
CA SER A 167 -10.11 8.51 0.51
C SER A 167 -9.11 7.38 0.25
N PHE A 168 -7.94 7.71 -0.32
CA PHE A 168 -6.90 6.72 -0.57
C PHE A 168 -6.28 6.19 0.74
N ARG A 169 -5.98 7.06 1.72
CA ARG A 169 -5.52 6.70 3.06
C ARG A 169 -6.50 5.75 3.76
N ASP A 170 -7.79 6.09 3.76
CA ASP A 170 -8.83 5.30 4.44
C ASP A 170 -8.99 3.92 3.77
N THR A 171 -8.94 3.87 2.45
CA THR A 171 -8.97 2.61 1.70
C THR A 171 -7.72 1.76 1.98
N LEU A 172 -6.54 2.38 2.08
CA LEU A 172 -5.29 1.69 2.39
C LEU A 172 -5.33 1.08 3.79
N THR A 173 -5.71 1.87 4.80
CA THR A 173 -5.78 1.40 6.19
C THR A 173 -6.85 0.32 6.39
N ALA A 174 -7.97 0.40 5.68
CA ALA A 174 -8.98 -0.65 5.66
C ALA A 174 -8.48 -1.94 4.98
N SER A 175 -7.64 -1.81 3.94
CA SER A 175 -7.07 -2.94 3.20
C SER A 175 -5.93 -3.65 3.94
N TYR A 176 -5.23 -2.91 4.81
CA TYR A 176 -4.06 -3.38 5.55
C TYR A 176 -4.18 -3.03 7.04
N PRO A 177 -4.73 -3.93 7.89
CA PRO A 177 -4.89 -3.67 9.33
C PRO A 177 -3.58 -3.42 10.10
N ALA A 178 -2.43 -3.84 9.53
CA ALA A 178 -1.10 -3.60 10.09
C ALA A 178 -0.53 -2.21 9.69
N ALA A 179 -1.26 -1.42 8.90
CA ALA A 179 -0.81 -0.09 8.48
C ALA A 179 -0.71 0.86 9.68
N VAL A 180 0.40 1.57 9.76
CA VAL A 180 0.66 2.61 10.75
C VAL A 180 0.77 3.94 10.02
N ILE A 181 -0.07 4.90 10.37
CA ILE A 181 0.03 6.28 9.85
C ILE A 181 1.16 6.96 10.61
N ASP A 182 2.27 7.23 9.92
CA ASP A 182 3.43 7.93 10.50
C ASP A 182 3.20 9.45 10.47
N PHE A 183 2.66 9.96 9.36
CA PHE A 183 2.33 11.38 9.16
C PHE A 183 1.00 11.54 8.42
N ASP A 184 0.20 12.50 8.85
CA ASP A 184 -1.05 12.93 8.21
C ASP A 184 -1.23 14.42 8.50
N GLU A 185 -0.80 15.29 7.57
CA GLU A 185 -0.68 16.72 7.83
C GLU A 185 -0.88 17.57 6.57
N ALA A 186 -1.24 18.84 6.76
CA ALA A 186 -1.29 19.80 5.67
C ALA A 186 0.13 20.13 5.16
N ILE A 187 0.26 20.42 3.88
CA ILE A 187 1.50 20.97 3.30
C ILE A 187 1.54 22.47 3.57
N GLN A 188 2.72 22.99 3.97
CA GLN A 188 2.92 24.37 4.40
C GLN A 188 3.80 25.15 3.43
#